data_f841adfe6e56fe1f823c30efc6eab874
#
_entry.id   f841adfe6e56fe1f823c30efc6eab874
#
_cell.length_a   1.000
_cell.length_b   1.000
_cell.length_c   1.000
_cell.angle_alpha   90.00
_cell.angle_beta   90.00
_cell.angle_gamma   90.00
#
_symmetry.space_group_name_H-M   'P 1'
#
loop_
_entity.id
_entity.type
_entity.pdbx_description
1 polymer ?
#
loop_
_entity_poly.entity_id
_entity_poly.type
_entity_poly.pdbx_seq_one_letter_code
_entity_poly.pdbx_strand_id
1 'polypeptide(L)'
;MGQHDIDSGNLPYHPSKLERKEYIGIGEFLSLDMRTGIIDDVQEFPEMRKPSYKIRVNFGPIVGRLWSSAQITNYSRSELIGRIVVAAINLGEKTLPTGFVSQFLVLGALDADGTVRLLEAPEGTLPGSTVA
;
A
#
# COMPACT_ATOMS: atom_id res chain seq x y z
N MET A 1 8.14 -9.41 13.10
CA MET A 1 6.78 -9.22 13.68
C MET A 1 5.83 -8.69 12.64
N GLY A 2 4.66 -9.27 12.53
CA GLY A 2 3.65 -8.81 11.58
C GLY A 2 3.07 -7.45 11.93
N GLN A 3 2.49 -6.78 10.95
CA GLN A 3 1.87 -5.47 11.08
C GLN A 3 0.50 -5.55 11.73
N HIS A 4 -0.13 -6.69 11.67
CA HIS A 4 -1.48 -6.92 12.14
C HIS A 4 -1.46 -7.76 13.42
N ASP A 5 -2.49 -7.58 14.25
CA ASP A 5 -2.70 -8.44 15.40
C ASP A 5 -3.13 -9.80 14.90
N ILE A 6 -2.22 -10.75 14.92
CA ILE A 6 -2.46 -12.06 14.36
C ILE A 6 -2.44 -13.11 15.44
N ASP A 7 -3.48 -13.89 15.48
CA ASP A 7 -3.48 -15.15 16.21
C ASP A 7 -2.56 -16.11 15.46
N SER A 8 -1.42 -16.43 16.08
CA SER A 8 -0.40 -17.28 15.47
C SER A 8 -0.93 -18.65 15.05
N GLY A 9 -2.03 -19.12 15.66
CA GLY A 9 -2.67 -20.38 15.29
C GLY A 9 -3.64 -20.28 14.13
N ASN A 10 -4.01 -19.06 13.71
CA ASN A 10 -5.07 -18.87 12.73
C ASN A 10 -4.55 -18.64 11.30
N LEU A 11 -3.53 -17.84 11.10
CA LEU A 11 -2.95 -17.52 9.79
C LEU A 11 -4.01 -17.25 8.71
N PRO A 12 -4.87 -16.21 8.90
CA PRO A 12 -6.07 -16.04 8.09
C PRO A 12 -5.81 -15.80 6.60
N TYR A 13 -4.59 -15.36 6.25
CA TYR A 13 -4.23 -15.06 4.85
C TYR A 13 -3.41 -16.16 4.21
N HIS A 14 -3.33 -17.35 4.83
CA HIS A 14 -2.65 -18.47 4.20
C HIS A 14 -3.36 -18.84 2.89
N PRO A 15 -2.63 -18.98 1.78
CA PRO A 15 -3.26 -19.23 0.47
C PRO A 15 -4.21 -20.43 0.44
N SER A 16 -3.99 -21.43 1.26
CA SER A 16 -4.88 -22.60 1.35
C SER A 16 -6.26 -22.27 1.94
N LYS A 17 -6.41 -21.08 2.55
CA LYS A 17 -7.68 -20.64 3.17
C LYS A 17 -8.39 -19.58 2.33
N LEU A 18 -7.75 -19.07 1.28
CA LEU A 18 -8.30 -17.97 0.48
C LEU A 18 -9.16 -18.54 -0.64
N GLU A 19 -10.45 -18.30 -0.54
CA GLU A 19 -11.39 -18.69 -1.58
C GLU A 19 -11.34 -17.69 -2.73
N ARG A 20 -11.72 -18.16 -3.92
CA ARG A 20 -11.82 -17.29 -5.09
C ARG A 20 -13.01 -16.35 -4.92
N LYS A 21 -12.82 -15.10 -5.32
CA LYS A 21 -13.91 -14.12 -5.39
C LYS A 21 -14.73 -14.35 -6.65
N GLU A 22 -15.93 -13.78 -6.66
CA GLU A 22 -16.81 -13.82 -7.83
C GLU A 22 -16.17 -13.08 -9.01
N TYR A 23 -16.58 -13.47 -10.22
CA TYR A 23 -16.20 -12.76 -11.43
C TYR A 23 -16.88 -11.39 -11.45
N ILE A 24 -16.12 -10.34 -11.79
CA ILE A 24 -16.65 -8.98 -11.85
C ILE A 24 -16.51 -8.35 -13.24
N GLY A 25 -15.77 -8.99 -14.14
CA GLY A 25 -15.51 -8.47 -15.47
C GLY A 25 -14.36 -7.47 -15.51
N ILE A 26 -13.91 -7.19 -16.73
CA ILE A 26 -12.74 -6.31 -16.95
C ILE A 26 -13.07 -4.84 -16.66
N GLY A 27 -14.34 -4.43 -16.80
CA GLY A 27 -14.73 -3.04 -16.60
C GLY A 27 -14.44 -2.53 -15.21
N GLU A 28 -14.71 -3.33 -14.19
CA GLU A 28 -14.42 -2.99 -12.79
C GLU A 28 -12.93 -2.82 -12.55
N PHE A 29 -12.12 -3.69 -13.15
CA PHE A 29 -10.67 -3.55 -13.07
C PHE A 29 -10.19 -2.25 -13.73
N LEU A 30 -10.71 -1.93 -14.90
CA LEU A 30 -10.33 -0.72 -15.64
C LEU A 30 -10.79 0.56 -14.95
N SER A 31 -11.79 0.48 -14.07
CA SER A 31 -12.24 1.63 -13.27
C SER A 31 -11.26 1.97 -12.15
N LEU A 32 -10.43 1.04 -11.73
CA LEU A 32 -9.44 1.26 -10.70
C LEU A 32 -8.21 1.92 -11.32
N ASP A 33 -7.81 3.08 -10.79
CA ASP A 33 -6.61 3.78 -11.26
C ASP A 33 -5.43 3.36 -10.40
N MET A 34 -4.66 2.41 -10.90
CA MET A 34 -3.42 1.97 -10.26
C MET A 34 -2.23 2.60 -10.98
N ARG A 35 -1.35 3.20 -10.21
CA ARG A 35 -0.15 3.86 -10.73
C ARG A 35 1.08 3.40 -9.98
N THR A 36 2.21 3.43 -10.67
CA THR A 36 3.51 3.33 -10.02
C THR A 36 3.88 4.66 -9.40
N GLY A 37 4.66 4.62 -8.33
CA GLY A 37 5.18 5.81 -7.67
C GLY A 37 6.42 5.51 -6.88
N ILE A 38 7.21 6.54 -6.60
CA ILE A 38 8.45 6.41 -5.85
C ILE A 38 8.23 6.95 -4.44
N ILE A 39 8.50 6.14 -3.43
CA ILE A 39 8.46 6.61 -2.04
C ILE A 39 9.60 7.60 -1.85
N ASP A 40 9.27 8.84 -1.50
CA ASP A 40 10.26 9.90 -1.31
C ASP A 40 10.29 10.49 0.11
N ASP A 41 9.39 10.07 0.99
CA ASP A 41 9.46 10.41 2.41
C ASP A 41 8.74 9.33 3.23
N VAL A 42 9.28 9.01 4.39
CA VAL A 42 8.71 8.07 5.35
C VAL A 42 8.84 8.66 6.74
N GLN A 43 7.72 8.82 7.44
CA GLN A 43 7.70 9.36 8.79
C GLN A 43 7.07 8.36 9.75
N GLU A 44 7.54 8.37 10.99
CA GLU A 44 6.91 7.63 12.07
C GLU A 44 5.47 8.12 12.28
N PHE A 45 4.58 7.20 12.67
CA PHE A 45 3.19 7.55 12.95
C PHE A 45 2.77 6.92 14.29
N PRO A 46 3.35 7.39 15.41
CA PRO A 46 3.13 6.79 16.73
C PRO A 46 1.70 6.93 17.24
N GLU A 47 0.93 7.88 16.72
CA GLU A 47 -0.46 8.11 17.13
C GLU A 47 -1.42 7.03 16.63
N MET A 48 -0.99 6.21 15.66
CA MET A 48 -1.82 5.13 15.16
C MET A 48 -1.84 3.97 16.13
N ARG A 49 -3.02 3.38 16.27
CA ARG A 49 -3.25 2.23 17.15
C ARG A 49 -2.45 1.01 16.71
N LYS A 50 -2.38 0.77 15.39
CA LYS A 50 -1.54 -0.28 14.81
C LYS A 50 -0.26 0.34 14.26
N PRO A 51 0.88 -0.34 14.37
CA PRO A 51 2.14 0.19 13.84
C PRO A 51 2.00 0.61 12.38
N SER A 52 2.32 1.86 12.09
CA SER A 52 2.15 2.45 10.76
C SER A 52 3.23 3.49 10.50
N TYR A 53 3.45 3.77 9.22
CA TYR A 53 4.20 4.93 8.75
C TYR A 53 3.28 5.88 8.01
N LYS A 54 3.64 7.16 7.99
CA LYS A 54 3.18 8.11 6.96
C LYS A 54 4.16 8.01 5.83
N ILE A 55 3.68 7.72 4.63
CA ILE A 55 4.54 7.66 3.45
C ILE A 55 4.09 8.70 2.43
N ARG A 56 5.05 9.37 1.83
CA ARG A 56 4.80 10.23 0.67
C ARG A 56 5.32 9.55 -0.58
N VAL A 57 4.50 9.51 -1.60
CA VAL A 57 4.83 8.88 -2.87
C VAL A 57 4.71 9.89 -3.99
N ASN A 58 5.72 9.94 -4.83
CA ASN A 58 5.73 10.75 -6.05
C ASN A 58 5.14 9.91 -7.18
N PHE A 59 3.97 10.31 -7.66
CA PHE A 59 3.26 9.66 -8.76
C PHE A 59 3.45 10.40 -10.11
N GLY A 60 4.48 11.21 -10.22
CA GLY A 60 4.77 11.91 -11.46
C GLY A 60 4.06 13.24 -11.60
N PRO A 61 4.21 13.90 -12.77
CA PRO A 61 3.81 15.30 -12.93
C PRO A 61 2.30 15.54 -12.94
N ILE A 62 1.50 14.55 -13.28
CA ILE A 62 0.04 14.73 -13.35
C ILE A 62 -0.59 14.54 -11.98
N VAL A 63 -0.26 13.45 -11.29
CA VAL A 63 -0.83 13.13 -9.99
C VAL A 63 -0.10 13.88 -8.87
N GLY A 64 1.20 14.02 -8.99
CA GLY A 64 2.02 14.68 -7.98
C GLY A 64 2.34 13.80 -6.79
N ARG A 65 2.69 14.44 -5.68
CA ARG A 65 3.03 13.75 -4.43
C ARG A 65 1.81 13.66 -3.54
N LEU A 66 1.53 12.44 -3.08
CA LEU A 66 0.41 12.16 -2.19
C LEU A 66 0.93 11.49 -0.92
N TRP A 67 0.18 11.65 0.17
CA TRP A 67 0.46 11.03 1.46
C TRP A 67 -0.52 9.92 1.77
N SER A 68 -0.04 8.89 2.45
CA SER A 68 -0.88 7.82 2.97
C SER A 68 -0.31 7.27 4.27
N SER A 69 -1.16 6.67 5.09
CA SER A 69 -0.69 5.82 6.17
C SER A 69 -0.59 4.39 5.66
N ALA A 70 0.42 3.67 6.10
CA ALA A 70 0.62 2.29 5.67
C ALA A 70 1.19 1.44 6.81
N GLN A 71 0.61 0.24 6.97
CA GLN A 71 1.05 -0.72 7.97
C GLN A 71 2.20 -1.57 7.43
N ILE A 72 3.34 -0.93 7.21
CA ILE A 72 4.51 -1.53 6.60
C ILE A 72 5.77 -1.35 7.45
N THR A 73 5.62 -1.30 8.78
CA THR A 73 6.74 -1.12 9.70
C THR A 73 7.64 -2.35 9.82
N ASN A 74 7.31 -3.43 9.10
CA ASN A 74 8.23 -4.55 8.85
C ASN A 74 9.41 -4.15 7.96
N TYR A 75 9.32 -3.02 7.27
CA TYR A 75 10.43 -2.40 6.56
C TYR A 75 10.99 -1.29 7.43
N SER A 76 12.31 -1.06 7.36
CA SER A 76 12.88 0.15 7.94
C SER A 76 12.58 1.35 7.03
N ARG A 77 12.63 2.56 7.59
CA ARG A 77 12.40 3.78 6.81
C ARG A 77 13.40 3.89 5.66
N SER A 78 14.66 3.60 5.91
CA SER A 78 15.70 3.67 4.89
C SER A 78 15.52 2.64 3.77
N GLU A 79 14.94 1.48 4.06
CA GLU A 79 14.64 0.48 3.04
C GLU A 79 13.52 0.93 2.11
N LEU A 80 12.61 1.76 2.60
CA LEU A 80 11.43 2.19 1.84
C LEU A 80 11.72 3.34 0.88
N ILE A 81 12.61 4.25 1.26
CA ILE A 81 12.93 5.43 0.44
C ILE A 81 13.51 4.96 -0.91
N GLY A 82 12.92 5.46 -1.99
CA GLY A 82 13.35 5.15 -3.35
C GLY A 82 12.69 3.92 -3.97
N ARG A 83 11.89 3.17 -3.22
CA ARG A 83 11.17 2.03 -3.79
C ARG A 83 10.11 2.48 -4.75
N ILE A 84 9.97 1.72 -5.83
CA ILE A 84 8.95 1.96 -6.87
C ILE A 84 7.77 1.05 -6.53
N VAL A 85 6.76 1.61 -5.92
CA VAL A 85 5.58 0.87 -5.44
C VAL A 85 4.42 0.98 -6.42
N VAL A 86 3.41 0.17 -6.21
CA VAL A 86 2.15 0.21 -6.93
C VAL A 86 1.06 0.65 -5.96
N ALA A 87 0.23 1.58 -6.38
CA ALA A 87 -0.83 2.10 -5.53
C ALA A 87 -2.12 2.36 -6.30
N ALA A 88 -3.25 2.23 -5.61
CA ALA A 88 -4.55 2.66 -6.11
C ALA A 88 -4.76 4.11 -5.67
N ILE A 89 -5.03 5.01 -6.63
CA ILE A 89 -5.07 6.45 -6.39
C ILE A 89 -6.46 7.06 -6.52
N ASN A 90 -7.47 6.30 -6.86
CA ASN A 90 -8.83 6.81 -7.06
C ASN A 90 -9.87 6.19 -6.13
N LEU A 91 -9.48 5.82 -4.92
CA LEU A 91 -10.39 5.30 -3.90
C LEU A 91 -11.01 6.40 -3.03
N GLY A 92 -10.60 7.64 -3.22
CA GLY A 92 -11.01 8.77 -2.41
C GLY A 92 -10.12 8.97 -1.19
N GLU A 93 -10.18 10.15 -0.60
CA GLU A 93 -9.42 10.48 0.60
C GLU A 93 -10.10 9.94 1.85
N LYS A 94 -9.31 9.49 2.80
CA LYS A 94 -9.81 9.02 4.09
C LYS A 94 -9.15 9.84 5.21
N THR A 95 -9.98 10.52 5.99
CA THR A 95 -9.49 11.20 7.19
C THR A 95 -9.47 10.22 8.35
N LEU A 96 -8.29 10.00 8.93
CA LEU A 96 -8.10 9.12 10.07
C LEU A 96 -8.49 9.82 11.37
N PRO A 97 -8.73 9.07 12.47
CA PRO A 97 -9.07 9.67 13.76
C PRO A 97 -8.06 10.72 14.26
N THR A 98 -6.79 10.60 13.84
CA THR A 98 -5.72 11.54 14.17
C THR A 98 -5.83 12.87 13.42
N GLY A 99 -6.70 12.96 12.40
CA GLY A 99 -6.80 14.11 11.50
C GLY A 99 -5.93 13.98 10.25
N PHE A 100 -5.04 13.00 10.18
CA PHE A 100 -4.24 12.75 8.99
C PHE A 100 -5.12 12.28 7.83
N VAL A 101 -4.90 12.84 6.64
CA VAL A 101 -5.65 12.47 5.43
C VAL A 101 -4.82 11.50 4.60
N SER A 102 -5.35 10.29 4.41
CA SER A 102 -4.75 9.26 3.57
C SER A 102 -5.33 9.35 2.16
N GLN A 103 -4.49 9.50 1.16
CA GLN A 103 -4.90 9.87 -0.20
C GLN A 103 -4.78 8.74 -1.20
N PHE A 104 -4.13 7.64 -0.85
CA PHE A 104 -3.99 6.49 -1.74
C PHE A 104 -3.84 5.21 -0.93
N LEU A 105 -3.90 4.09 -1.60
CA LEU A 105 -3.66 2.78 -1.01
C LEU A 105 -2.47 2.13 -1.69
N VAL A 106 -1.37 1.95 -0.96
CA VAL A 106 -0.24 1.17 -1.47
C VAL A 106 -0.61 -0.31 -1.47
N LEU A 107 -0.22 -1.02 -2.52
CA LEU A 107 -0.58 -2.42 -2.70
C LEU A 107 0.54 -3.34 -2.24
N GLY A 108 0.14 -4.45 -1.67
CA GLY A 108 1.09 -5.46 -1.23
C GLY A 108 0.43 -6.82 -1.17
N ALA A 109 1.25 -7.84 -1.26
CA ALA A 109 0.83 -9.21 -0.97
C ALA A 109 0.86 -9.40 0.54
N LEU A 110 -0.11 -10.14 1.05
CA LEU A 110 -0.14 -10.47 2.48
C LEU A 110 0.44 -11.85 2.69
N ASP A 111 1.41 -11.94 3.58
CA ASP A 111 1.86 -13.23 4.10
C ASP A 111 0.71 -13.89 4.86
N ALA A 112 0.86 -15.17 5.16
CA ALA A 112 -0.17 -15.91 5.88
C ALA A 112 -0.61 -15.21 7.15
N ASP A 113 0.30 -14.54 7.83
CA ASP A 113 0.06 -13.81 9.07
C ASP A 113 -0.40 -12.36 8.86
N GLY A 114 -0.57 -11.90 7.62
CA GLY A 114 -0.99 -10.55 7.30
C GLY A 114 0.14 -9.54 7.16
N THR A 115 1.38 -9.95 7.33
CA THR A 115 2.52 -9.06 7.06
C THR A 115 2.54 -8.65 5.60
N VAL A 116 2.70 -7.36 5.34
CA VAL A 116 2.61 -6.81 3.98
C VAL A 116 3.96 -6.92 3.28
N ARG A 117 3.93 -7.52 2.08
CA ARG A 117 5.05 -7.49 1.15
C ARG A 117 4.68 -6.58 0.00
N LEU A 118 5.36 -5.46 -0.14
CA LEU A 118 5.02 -4.45 -1.14
C LEU A 118 5.15 -5.00 -2.56
N LEU A 119 4.17 -4.68 -3.39
CA LEU A 119 4.30 -4.86 -4.83
C LEU A 119 5.18 -3.75 -5.37
N GLU A 120 6.15 -4.11 -6.20
CA GLU A 120 7.13 -3.16 -6.73
C GLU A 120 7.24 -3.31 -8.24
N ALA A 121 7.53 -2.20 -8.91
CA ALA A 121 7.85 -2.22 -10.32
C ALA A 121 9.38 -2.25 -10.50
N PRO A 122 9.86 -2.75 -11.65
CA PRO A 122 11.29 -2.78 -11.93
C PRO A 122 11.92 -1.40 -11.89
N GLU A 123 13.21 -1.38 -11.54
CA GLU A 123 14.01 -0.17 -11.61
C GLU A 123 13.93 0.47 -13.00
N GLY A 124 13.82 1.78 -13.05
CA GLY A 124 13.66 2.52 -14.29
C GLY A 124 12.20 2.76 -14.69
N THR A 125 11.23 2.13 -14.01
CA THR A 125 9.82 2.44 -14.26
C THR A 125 9.53 3.87 -13.86
N LEU A 126 8.92 4.63 -14.76
CA LEU A 126 8.60 6.04 -14.50
C LEU A 126 7.46 6.16 -13.48
N PRO A 127 7.56 7.12 -12.55
CA PRO A 127 6.45 7.40 -11.64
C PRO A 127 5.22 7.87 -12.41
N GLY A 128 4.05 7.38 -11.98
CA GLY A 128 2.79 7.70 -12.64
C GLY A 128 2.44 6.76 -13.79
N SER A 129 3.20 5.69 -14.01
CA SER A 129 2.86 4.70 -15.03
C SER A 129 1.59 3.95 -14.63
N THR A 130 0.70 3.76 -15.59
CA THR A 130 -0.52 2.98 -15.34
C THR A 130 -0.20 1.51 -15.20
N VAL A 131 -0.91 0.85 -14.31
CA VAL A 131 -0.80 -0.59 -14.09
C VAL A 131 -2.00 -1.26 -14.74
N ALA A 132 -1.70 -2.21 -15.61
CA ALA A 132 -2.72 -2.91 -16.38
C ALA A 132 -2.76 -4.39 -16.03
#